data_3442634e6950d03c900b579172cd4fe4
#
_entry.id   3442634e6950d03c900b579172cd4fe4
#
_cell.length_a   1.000
_cell.length_b   1.000
_cell.length_c   1.000
_cell.angle_alpha   90.00
_cell.angle_beta   90.00
_cell.angle_gamma   90.00
#
_symmetry.space_group_name_H-M   'P 1'
#
loop_
_entity.id
_entity.type
_entity.pdbx_description
1 polymer ?
#
loop_
_entity_poly.entity_id
_entity_poly.type
_entity_poly.pdbx_seq_one_letter_code
_entity_poly.pdbx_strand_id
1 'polypeptide(L)'
;LAYEWGDRDWMKNRREKNGLDKPISIYEMHLGSWRRVPEEDNRPLTYREMAPQLTEYIKETGFTHVEFLPVMEHPFYGSWGYQTLGYFAPTSRYGTPQDLMYLIDYLHQNGIGVILDWVPSHFPGDEYGLSYFDGTHLFEHSDMRKGFHPDWSSYIFNYGRHEVRAFLISSAMFW
;
A
#
# COMPACT_ATOMS: atom_id res chain seq x y z
N LEU A 1 -3.48 -4.04 16.34
CA LEU A 1 -2.07 -3.60 16.37
C LEU A 1 -1.97 -2.36 17.26
N ALA A 2 -1.14 -2.45 18.31
CA ALA A 2 -0.91 -1.31 19.19
C ALA A 2 0.23 -0.45 18.61
N TYR A 3 -0.04 0.84 18.32
CA TYR A 3 0.93 1.86 17.95
C TYR A 3 0.47 3.20 18.52
N GLU A 4 1.40 3.94 19.10
CA GLU A 4 1.11 5.26 19.68
C GLU A 4 1.52 6.35 18.69
N TRP A 5 0.52 6.96 18.03
CA TRP A 5 0.72 7.97 16.99
C TRP A 5 1.17 9.32 17.58
N GLY A 6 2.23 9.88 17.00
CA GLY A 6 2.75 11.20 17.33
C GLY A 6 2.22 12.33 16.45
N ASP A 7 1.42 12.02 15.43
CA ASP A 7 0.98 12.92 14.36
C ASP A 7 -0.29 13.75 14.66
N ARG A 8 -0.65 13.91 15.92
CA ARG A 8 -1.90 14.61 16.34
C ARG A 8 -2.07 15.99 15.70
N ASP A 9 -1.00 16.76 15.60
CA ASP A 9 -1.04 18.10 15.00
C ASP A 9 -1.27 18.04 13.49
N TRP A 10 -0.66 17.05 12.81
CA TRP A 10 -0.95 16.77 11.41
C TRP A 10 -2.42 16.43 11.20
N MET A 11 -2.94 15.47 11.96
CA MET A 11 -4.34 15.01 11.86
C MET A 11 -5.35 16.13 12.13
N LYS A 12 -5.05 17.04 13.05
CA LYS A 12 -5.89 18.21 13.35
C LYS A 12 -5.91 19.21 12.18
N ASN A 13 -4.77 19.43 11.53
CA ASN A 13 -4.59 20.48 10.53
C ASN A 13 -4.66 19.96 9.08
N ARG A 14 -4.74 18.63 8.85
CA ARG A 14 -4.66 18.02 7.51
C ARG A 14 -5.71 18.54 6.53
N ARG A 15 -6.92 18.87 7.02
CA ARG A 15 -7.99 19.39 6.17
C ARG A 15 -7.65 20.75 5.58
N GLU A 16 -6.99 21.60 6.34
CA GLU A 16 -6.55 22.92 5.89
C GLU A 16 -5.33 22.78 4.95
N LYS A 17 -4.38 21.91 5.31
CA LYS A 17 -3.18 21.67 4.49
C LYS A 17 -3.50 21.05 3.13
N ASN A 18 -4.50 20.15 3.08
CA ASN A 18 -4.94 19.48 1.87
C ASN A 18 -6.17 20.13 1.23
N GLY A 19 -6.39 21.42 1.46
CA GLY A 19 -7.45 22.18 0.83
C GLY A 19 -7.31 22.21 -0.70
N LEU A 20 -8.44 22.19 -1.43
CA LEU A 20 -8.44 22.18 -2.91
C LEU A 20 -7.82 23.45 -3.53
N ASP A 21 -7.61 24.49 -2.74
CA ASP A 21 -6.95 25.75 -3.08
C ASP A 21 -5.44 25.75 -2.78
N LYS A 22 -4.91 24.66 -2.26
CA LYS A 22 -3.49 24.54 -1.91
C LYS A 22 -2.70 23.83 -3.02
N PRO A 23 -1.44 24.24 -3.24
CA PRO A 23 -0.57 23.51 -4.16
C PRO A 23 -0.28 22.10 -3.62
N ILE A 24 -0.30 21.13 -4.52
CA ILE A 24 0.07 19.75 -4.23
C ILE A 24 1.15 19.30 -5.22
N SER A 25 2.17 18.64 -4.69
CA SER A 25 3.23 18.00 -5.45
C SER A 25 3.50 16.63 -4.84
N ILE A 26 3.36 15.57 -5.65
CA ILE A 26 3.39 14.18 -5.19
C ILE A 26 4.64 13.49 -5.74
N TYR A 27 5.38 12.82 -4.87
CA TYR A 27 6.48 11.94 -5.23
C TYR A 27 6.01 10.48 -5.10
N GLU A 28 5.81 9.84 -6.25
CA GLU A 28 5.44 8.42 -6.31
C GLU A 28 6.69 7.54 -6.23
N MET A 29 6.66 6.48 -5.42
CA MET A 29 7.81 5.60 -5.25
C MET A 29 7.45 4.17 -4.87
N HIS A 30 8.28 3.23 -5.31
CA HIS A 30 8.29 1.86 -4.85
C HIS A 30 9.32 1.69 -3.71
N LEU A 31 8.86 1.29 -2.53
CA LEU A 31 9.68 1.19 -1.32
C LEU A 31 10.94 0.33 -1.52
N GLY A 32 10.81 -0.82 -2.18
CA GLY A 32 11.90 -1.77 -2.32
C GLY A 32 12.97 -1.42 -3.34
N SER A 33 12.72 -0.45 -4.22
CA SER A 33 13.68 -0.04 -5.27
C SER A 33 14.22 1.37 -5.10
N TRP A 34 13.68 2.16 -4.17
CA TRP A 34 14.05 3.58 -4.01
C TRP A 34 15.52 3.76 -3.62
N ARG A 35 15.94 3.13 -2.52
CA ARG A 35 17.34 3.07 -2.07
C ARG A 35 17.66 1.70 -1.51
N ARG A 36 18.94 1.36 -1.57
CA ARG A 36 19.46 0.07 -1.10
C ARG A 36 20.67 0.25 -0.20
N VAL A 37 21.01 -0.81 0.54
CA VAL A 37 22.19 -0.89 1.39
C VAL A 37 23.23 -1.80 0.70
N PRO A 38 24.16 -1.25 -0.11
CA PRO A 38 25.10 -2.05 -0.89
C PRO A 38 26.00 -2.93 -0.01
N GLU A 39 26.33 -2.46 1.18
CA GLU A 39 27.22 -3.13 2.15
C GLU A 39 26.56 -4.36 2.78
N GLU A 40 25.25 -4.49 2.65
CA GLU A 40 24.44 -5.57 3.20
C GLU A 40 23.70 -6.34 2.10
N ASP A 41 24.45 -6.88 1.16
CA ASP A 41 23.92 -7.66 0.03
C ASP A 41 22.87 -6.92 -0.80
N ASN A 42 23.05 -5.60 -0.90
CA ASN A 42 22.17 -4.74 -1.68
C ASN A 42 20.68 -4.88 -1.28
N ARG A 43 20.39 -5.14 -0.01
CA ARG A 43 19.01 -5.21 0.49
C ARG A 43 18.29 -3.87 0.39
N PRO A 44 16.94 -3.86 0.30
CA PRO A 44 16.16 -2.65 0.45
C PRO A 44 16.30 -2.07 1.86
N LEU A 45 15.99 -0.78 2.00
CA LEU A 45 15.84 -0.16 3.31
C LEU A 45 14.62 -0.73 4.05
N THR A 46 14.73 -0.81 5.36
CA THR A 46 13.58 -1.04 6.24
C THR A 46 12.69 0.21 6.31
N TYR A 47 11.43 0.06 6.75
CA TYR A 47 10.54 1.21 6.98
C TYR A 47 11.17 2.27 7.90
N ARG A 48 11.90 1.82 8.94
CA ARG A 48 12.56 2.72 9.91
C ARG A 48 13.75 3.45 9.32
N GLU A 49 14.59 2.76 8.56
CA GLU A 49 15.74 3.38 7.88
C GLU A 49 15.29 4.38 6.81
N MET A 50 14.16 4.10 6.18
CA MET A 50 13.58 4.93 5.13
C MET A 50 13.03 6.26 5.67
N ALA A 51 12.43 6.25 6.85
CA ALA A 51 11.71 7.41 7.39
C ALA A 51 12.55 8.70 7.41
N PRO A 52 13.75 8.76 8.00
CA PRO A 52 14.55 9.98 7.98
C PRO A 52 15.07 10.33 6.58
N GLN A 53 15.54 9.35 5.81
CA GLN A 53 16.12 9.59 4.49
C GLN A 53 15.10 10.10 3.49
N LEU A 54 13.89 9.52 3.50
CA LEU A 54 12.81 9.94 2.63
C LEU A 54 12.29 11.34 3.01
N THR A 55 12.18 11.61 4.30
CA THR A 55 11.79 12.93 4.81
C THR A 55 12.75 14.02 4.32
N GLU A 56 14.05 13.80 4.44
CA GLU A 56 15.07 14.72 3.97
C GLU A 56 14.93 14.96 2.46
N TYR A 57 14.87 13.89 1.68
CA TYR A 57 14.72 13.95 0.22
C TYR A 57 13.47 14.73 -0.22
N ILE A 58 12.32 14.45 0.39
CA ILE A 58 11.05 15.13 0.06
C ILE A 58 11.13 16.63 0.39
N LYS A 59 11.76 16.99 1.52
CA LYS A 59 11.95 18.40 1.90
C LYS A 59 12.91 19.14 0.97
N GLU A 60 14.03 18.52 0.61
CA GLU A 60 15.00 19.10 -0.31
C GLU A 60 14.44 19.31 -1.72
N THR A 61 13.63 18.38 -2.19
CA THR A 61 13.03 18.43 -3.53
C THR A 61 11.74 19.24 -3.59
N GLY A 62 11.14 19.60 -2.44
CA GLY A 62 9.97 20.46 -2.34
C GLY A 62 8.64 19.77 -2.62
N PHE A 63 8.57 18.42 -2.57
CA PHE A 63 7.31 17.71 -2.64
C PHE A 63 6.49 17.89 -1.35
N THR A 64 5.17 17.88 -1.48
CA THR A 64 4.25 18.00 -0.35
C THR A 64 3.75 16.65 0.16
N HIS A 65 3.72 15.66 -0.71
CA HIS A 65 3.22 14.31 -0.45
C HIS A 65 4.16 13.27 -1.04
N VAL A 66 4.13 12.08 -0.45
CA VAL A 66 4.66 10.87 -1.05
C VAL A 66 3.53 9.89 -1.30
N GLU A 67 3.56 9.24 -2.45
CA GLU A 67 2.67 8.14 -2.81
C GLU A 67 3.47 6.86 -2.85
N PHE A 68 3.07 5.90 -2.02
CA PHE A 68 3.68 4.58 -2.05
C PHE A 68 2.92 3.67 -3.00
N LEU A 69 3.63 3.07 -3.98
CA LEU A 69 3.12 1.93 -4.71
C LEU A 69 2.62 0.89 -3.70
N PRO A 70 1.73 -0.05 -4.09
CA PRO A 70 0.99 -0.86 -3.14
C PRO A 70 1.85 -1.47 -2.03
N VAL A 71 1.55 -1.11 -0.78
CA VAL A 71 2.25 -1.61 0.42
C VAL A 71 1.62 -2.87 1.01
N MET A 72 0.48 -3.28 0.48
CA MET A 72 -0.21 -4.51 0.90
C MET A 72 0.64 -5.74 0.57
N GLU A 73 0.55 -6.78 1.40
CA GLU A 73 1.35 -8.00 1.21
C GLU A 73 1.01 -8.70 -0.11
N HIS A 74 2.04 -9.14 -0.80
CA HIS A 74 1.97 -9.74 -2.13
C HIS A 74 3.07 -10.81 -2.32
N PRO A 75 2.82 -11.91 -3.05
CA PRO A 75 3.78 -12.99 -3.21
C PRO A 75 4.92 -12.64 -4.15
N PHE A 76 4.62 -11.96 -5.26
CA PHE A 76 5.56 -11.69 -6.33
C PHE A 76 6.15 -10.28 -6.24
N TYR A 77 7.42 -10.17 -5.87
CA TYR A 77 8.13 -8.90 -5.74
C TYR A 77 8.10 -8.05 -7.02
N GLY A 78 8.22 -8.70 -8.18
CA GLY A 78 8.23 -8.03 -9.49
C GLY A 78 6.90 -7.38 -9.87
N SER A 79 5.81 -7.65 -9.13
CA SER A 79 4.52 -6.97 -9.32
C SER A 79 4.48 -5.56 -8.74
N TRP A 80 5.51 -5.14 -7.97
CA TRP A 80 5.54 -3.88 -7.21
C TRP A 80 4.38 -3.70 -6.23
N GLY A 81 3.76 -4.82 -5.83
CA GLY A 81 2.60 -4.84 -4.95
C GLY A 81 1.24 -4.90 -5.65
N TYR A 82 1.18 -4.77 -6.97
CA TYR A 82 -0.08 -4.80 -7.72
C TYR A 82 -0.75 -6.19 -7.78
N GLN A 83 -0.02 -7.26 -7.46
CA GLN A 83 -0.62 -8.60 -7.27
C GLN A 83 -0.85 -8.86 -5.78
N THR A 84 -1.77 -8.12 -5.20
CA THR A 84 -2.07 -8.13 -3.77
C THR A 84 -2.78 -9.41 -3.34
N LEU A 85 -2.35 -9.99 -2.20
CA LEU A 85 -3.07 -11.04 -1.47
C LEU A 85 -3.45 -10.62 -0.05
N GLY A 86 -2.59 -9.88 0.62
CA GLY A 86 -2.79 -9.45 2.00
C GLY A 86 -3.52 -8.12 2.11
N TYR A 87 -4.82 -8.07 1.82
CA TYR A 87 -5.61 -6.83 1.79
C TYR A 87 -5.71 -6.10 3.13
N PHE A 88 -5.31 -6.72 4.23
CA PHE A 88 -5.32 -6.17 5.59
C PHE A 88 -3.95 -6.28 6.26
N ALA A 89 -2.88 -6.45 5.51
CA ALA A 89 -1.53 -6.58 6.03
C ALA A 89 -0.52 -5.82 5.16
N PRO A 90 0.38 -5.02 5.75
CA PRO A 90 1.51 -4.46 5.03
C PRO A 90 2.52 -5.56 4.68
N THR A 91 3.26 -5.35 3.59
CA THR A 91 4.34 -6.27 3.23
C THR A 91 5.38 -6.36 4.34
N SER A 92 5.75 -7.59 4.69
CA SER A 92 6.76 -7.88 5.72
C SER A 92 8.20 -7.66 5.24
N ARG A 93 8.40 -7.38 3.96
CA ARG A 93 9.73 -7.22 3.34
C ARG A 93 10.59 -6.12 3.95
N TYR A 94 9.95 -5.09 4.49
CA TYR A 94 10.63 -3.88 4.98
C TYR A 94 10.49 -3.69 6.50
N GLY A 95 9.88 -4.63 7.19
CA GLY A 95 9.68 -4.59 8.64
C GLY A 95 8.28 -5.00 9.09
N THR A 96 7.97 -4.69 10.34
CA THR A 96 6.68 -4.98 10.96
C THR A 96 5.59 -3.97 10.56
N PRO A 97 4.30 -4.29 10.80
CA PRO A 97 3.23 -3.29 10.61
C PRO A 97 3.44 -2.01 11.43
N GLN A 98 4.00 -2.12 12.63
CA GLN A 98 4.34 -0.96 13.46
C GLN A 98 5.46 -0.12 12.87
N ASP A 99 6.37 -0.72 12.11
CA ASP A 99 7.43 0.01 11.42
C ASP A 99 6.88 0.82 10.23
N LEU A 100 5.87 0.29 9.51
CA LEU A 100 5.15 1.09 8.52
C LEU A 100 4.39 2.25 9.18
N MET A 101 3.71 2.00 10.30
CA MET A 101 3.06 3.08 11.08
C MET A 101 4.06 4.14 11.50
N TYR A 102 5.25 3.74 11.95
CA TYR A 102 6.35 4.66 12.28
C TYR A 102 6.78 5.51 11.07
N LEU A 103 6.95 4.90 9.89
CA LEU A 103 7.29 5.64 8.68
C LEU A 103 6.25 6.72 8.36
N ILE A 104 4.97 6.37 8.39
CA ILE A 104 3.87 7.29 8.10
C ILE A 104 3.80 8.39 9.15
N ASP A 105 3.88 8.03 10.43
CA ASP A 105 3.88 8.96 11.56
C ASP A 105 5.03 9.97 11.48
N TYR A 106 6.24 9.48 11.14
CA TYR A 106 7.42 10.32 10.98
C TYR A 106 7.26 11.32 9.83
N LEU A 107 6.71 10.89 8.69
CA LEU A 107 6.41 11.77 7.56
C LEU A 107 5.38 12.85 7.95
N HIS A 108 4.29 12.47 8.60
CA HIS A 108 3.24 13.38 9.07
C HIS A 108 3.78 14.43 10.05
N GLN A 109 4.60 14.03 11.03
CA GLN A 109 5.24 14.94 11.98
C GLN A 109 6.18 15.93 11.29
N ASN A 110 6.69 15.58 10.11
CA ASN A 110 7.52 16.44 9.28
C ASN A 110 6.75 17.24 8.22
N GLY A 111 5.42 17.20 8.26
CA GLY A 111 4.54 18.00 7.40
C GLY A 111 4.32 17.41 6.01
N ILE A 112 4.69 16.13 5.78
CA ILE A 112 4.56 15.43 4.50
C ILE A 112 3.33 14.53 4.54
N GLY A 113 2.44 14.66 3.55
CA GLY A 113 1.28 13.79 3.38
C GLY A 113 1.68 12.43 2.78
N VAL A 114 0.90 11.39 3.10
CA VAL A 114 1.10 10.04 2.58
C VAL A 114 -0.14 9.59 1.82
N ILE A 115 0.07 9.07 0.63
CA ILE A 115 -0.93 8.42 -0.21
C ILE A 115 -0.53 6.95 -0.32
N LEU A 116 -1.47 6.05 -0.14
CA LEU A 116 -1.29 4.62 -0.33
C LEU A 116 -2.03 4.18 -1.60
N ASP A 117 -1.30 3.58 -2.53
CA ASP A 117 -1.90 2.97 -3.70
C ASP A 117 -2.63 1.68 -3.28
N TRP A 118 -3.92 1.59 -3.58
CA TRP A 118 -4.79 0.49 -3.18
C TRP A 118 -5.37 -0.21 -4.41
N VAL A 119 -5.29 -1.55 -4.46
CA VAL A 119 -5.58 -2.37 -5.63
C VAL A 119 -6.89 -3.15 -5.46
N PRO A 120 -8.07 -2.58 -5.77
CA PRO A 120 -9.35 -3.26 -5.60
C PRO A 120 -9.81 -4.05 -6.81
N SER A 121 -9.04 -4.10 -7.89
CA SER A 121 -9.55 -4.62 -9.18
C SER A 121 -9.30 -6.10 -9.38
N HIS A 122 -8.16 -6.61 -8.94
CA HIS A 122 -7.73 -7.98 -9.22
C HIS A 122 -6.86 -8.55 -8.10
N PHE A 123 -6.60 -9.85 -8.16
CA PHE A 123 -5.71 -10.58 -7.27
C PHE A 123 -5.07 -11.77 -7.99
N PRO A 124 -3.87 -12.22 -7.60
CA PRO A 124 -3.19 -13.35 -8.22
C PRO A 124 -3.83 -14.69 -7.85
N GLY A 125 -3.53 -15.72 -8.65
CA GLY A 125 -4.09 -17.07 -8.51
C GLY A 125 -3.30 -18.02 -7.62
N ASP A 126 -2.50 -17.51 -6.68
CA ASP A 126 -1.72 -18.36 -5.76
C ASP A 126 -2.63 -19.23 -4.90
N GLU A 127 -2.25 -20.52 -4.71
CA GLU A 127 -3.08 -21.53 -4.03
C GLU A 127 -3.43 -21.18 -2.58
N TYR A 128 -2.60 -20.38 -1.92
CA TYR A 128 -2.84 -19.88 -0.55
C TYR A 128 -3.56 -18.52 -0.52
N GLY A 129 -4.03 -18.04 -1.67
CA GLY A 129 -4.65 -16.74 -1.84
C GLY A 129 -6.17 -16.79 -1.86
N LEU A 130 -6.77 -15.84 -2.58
CA LEU A 130 -8.22 -15.65 -2.63
C LEU A 130 -8.92 -16.47 -3.71
N SER A 131 -8.19 -16.95 -4.73
CA SER A 131 -8.79 -17.70 -5.82
C SER A 131 -9.33 -19.04 -5.33
N TYR A 132 -10.58 -19.32 -5.68
CA TYR A 132 -11.25 -20.57 -5.27
C TYR A 132 -11.22 -20.82 -3.76
N PHE A 133 -11.30 -19.75 -2.98
CA PHE A 133 -10.95 -19.66 -1.56
C PHE A 133 -11.58 -20.74 -0.66
N ASP A 134 -12.85 -21.00 -0.83
CA ASP A 134 -13.62 -22.00 -0.06
C ASP A 134 -14.01 -23.24 -0.90
N GLY A 135 -13.34 -23.46 -2.02
CA GLY A 135 -13.69 -24.47 -3.00
C GLY A 135 -14.79 -24.01 -3.97
N THR A 136 -15.14 -22.73 -3.92
CA THR A 136 -16.05 -22.07 -4.87
C THR A 136 -15.46 -20.76 -5.40
N HIS A 137 -16.11 -20.12 -6.38
CA HIS A 137 -15.73 -18.78 -6.84
C HIS A 137 -16.30 -17.71 -5.90
N LEU A 138 -15.71 -17.60 -4.69
CA LEU A 138 -16.19 -16.68 -3.67
C LEU A 138 -15.88 -15.22 -4.01
N PHE A 139 -14.62 -14.92 -4.36
CA PHE A 139 -14.16 -13.57 -4.66
C PHE A 139 -14.22 -13.21 -6.13
N GLU A 140 -13.92 -14.15 -7.01
CA GLU A 140 -13.91 -13.97 -8.45
C GLU A 140 -15.26 -14.37 -9.09
N HIS A 141 -15.42 -14.01 -10.36
CA HIS A 141 -16.56 -14.45 -11.15
C HIS A 141 -16.32 -15.86 -11.72
N SER A 142 -17.30 -16.76 -11.65
CA SER A 142 -17.20 -18.14 -12.17
C SER A 142 -17.00 -18.22 -13.69
N ASP A 143 -17.53 -17.25 -14.45
CA ASP A 143 -17.26 -17.13 -15.87
C ASP A 143 -15.89 -16.45 -16.08
N MET A 144 -14.91 -17.22 -16.52
CA MET A 144 -13.53 -16.76 -16.74
C MET A 144 -13.41 -15.61 -17.75
N ARG A 145 -14.41 -15.42 -18.63
CA ARG A 145 -14.43 -14.25 -19.53
C ARG A 145 -14.69 -12.94 -18.78
N LYS A 146 -15.22 -13.02 -17.55
CA LYS A 146 -15.49 -11.89 -16.66
C LYS A 146 -14.59 -11.88 -15.44
N GLY A 147 -14.10 -13.05 -15.03
CA GLY A 147 -13.39 -13.29 -13.79
C GLY A 147 -11.87 -13.39 -13.92
N PHE A 148 -11.31 -13.22 -15.12
CA PHE A 148 -9.88 -13.39 -15.33
C PHE A 148 -9.31 -12.42 -16.37
N HIS A 149 -8.15 -11.82 -16.04
CA HIS A 149 -7.32 -11.01 -16.94
C HIS A 149 -6.21 -11.88 -17.54
N PRO A 150 -6.28 -12.28 -18.82
CA PRO A 150 -5.24 -13.11 -19.43
C PRO A 150 -3.89 -12.41 -19.51
N ASP A 151 -3.86 -11.10 -19.78
CA ASP A 151 -2.60 -10.33 -19.93
C ASP A 151 -1.85 -10.21 -18.60
N TRP A 152 -2.56 -10.14 -17.47
CA TRP A 152 -1.99 -10.01 -16.14
C TRP A 152 -1.99 -11.31 -15.33
N SER A 153 -2.55 -12.39 -15.90
CA SER A 153 -2.69 -13.68 -15.23
C SER A 153 -3.32 -13.58 -13.83
N SER A 154 -4.35 -12.75 -13.71
CA SER A 154 -4.96 -12.41 -12.42
C SER A 154 -6.48 -12.53 -12.47
N TYR A 155 -7.07 -12.86 -11.33
CA TYR A 155 -8.53 -12.93 -11.16
C TYR A 155 -9.11 -11.55 -10.92
N ILE A 156 -10.37 -11.35 -11.38
CA ILE A 156 -11.11 -10.10 -11.22
C ILE A 156 -12.16 -10.31 -10.13
N PHE A 157 -12.25 -9.37 -9.20
CA PHE A 157 -13.26 -9.39 -8.15
C PHE A 157 -14.69 -9.34 -8.73
N ASN A 158 -15.55 -10.18 -8.20
CA ASN A 158 -16.98 -10.16 -8.52
C ASN A 158 -17.71 -9.11 -7.67
N TYR A 159 -17.72 -7.87 -8.13
CA TYR A 159 -18.36 -6.73 -7.43
C TYR A 159 -19.90 -6.86 -7.34
N GLY A 160 -20.50 -7.80 -8.06
CA GLY A 160 -21.93 -8.11 -7.93
C GLY A 160 -22.28 -8.73 -6.56
N ARG A 161 -21.30 -9.33 -5.88
CA ARG A 161 -21.50 -9.96 -4.57
C ARG A 161 -21.36 -8.93 -3.44
N HIS A 162 -22.30 -8.97 -2.50
CA HIS A 162 -22.26 -8.08 -1.33
C HIS A 162 -21.04 -8.34 -0.44
N GLU A 163 -20.67 -9.60 -0.27
CA GLU A 163 -19.51 -10.03 0.53
C GLU A 163 -18.21 -9.49 -0.03
N VAL A 164 -18.03 -9.53 -1.35
CA VAL A 164 -16.85 -8.99 -2.04
C VAL A 164 -16.75 -7.46 -1.87
N ARG A 165 -17.87 -6.76 -2.03
CA ARG A 165 -17.92 -5.31 -1.78
C ARG A 165 -17.61 -4.98 -0.32
N ALA A 166 -18.19 -5.73 0.62
CA ALA A 166 -17.92 -5.55 2.04
C ALA A 166 -16.43 -5.78 2.37
N PHE A 167 -15.83 -6.83 1.81
CA PHE A 167 -14.40 -7.13 1.96
C PHE A 167 -13.53 -5.96 1.46
N LEU A 168 -13.77 -5.47 0.23
CA LEU A 168 -12.99 -4.39 -0.36
C LEU A 168 -13.18 -3.06 0.40
N ILE A 169 -14.43 -2.70 0.75
CA ILE A 169 -14.70 -1.50 1.56
C ILE A 169 -14.01 -1.59 2.92
N SER A 170 -14.07 -2.76 3.57
CA SER A 170 -13.39 -2.98 4.85
C SER A 170 -11.87 -2.83 4.72
N SER A 171 -11.28 -3.29 3.62
CA SER A 171 -9.85 -3.09 3.34
C SER A 171 -9.52 -1.60 3.18
N ALA A 172 -10.30 -0.87 2.38
CA ALA A 172 -10.09 0.57 2.22
C ALA A 172 -10.23 1.34 3.55
N MET A 173 -11.21 0.97 4.37
CA MET A 173 -11.41 1.56 5.70
C MET A 173 -10.32 1.20 6.70
N PHE A 174 -9.71 0.02 6.55
CA PHE A 174 -8.58 -0.41 7.37
C PHE A 174 -7.35 0.47 7.13
N TRP A 175 -7.06 0.74 5.86
CA TRP A 175 -5.92 1.57 5.46
C TRP A 175 -6.17 3.06 5.68
#